data_82bdcfadedcc5f09a6e6faf072918bdf
#
_entry.id   82bdcfadedcc5f09a6e6faf072918bdf
#
_cell.length_a   1.000
_cell.length_b   1.000
_cell.length_c   1.000
_cell.angle_alpha   90.00
_cell.angle_beta   90.00
_cell.angle_gamma   90.00
#
_symmetry.space_group_name_H-M   'P 1'
#
loop_
_entity.id
_entity.type
_entity.pdbx_description
1 polymer ?
#
loop_
_entity_poly.entity_id
_entity_poly.type
_entity_poly.pdbx_seq_one_letter_code
_entity_poly.pdbx_strand_id
1 'polypeptide(L)'
;LAAVVILIGFGIYVAYQNSYTGMLKKGYRAVNEKEYMAAEKYFDRAIIKDKSRPDAYVGLAEIYLDQNDTDGAEDVYLSAIETQPTNEKLYQAAIDFYMETKQPEKVASLLEDCEDDNVLASVSEYVCEAPEFKPEEGTYKEVQEITISSDTEGEIYYTTDGTDPTAKTGKKYKEPILLEKEGTTEIRAIVVNMKGIPSGVISQTYTIE
;
A
#
# COMPACT_ATOMS: atom_id res chain seq x y z
N LEU A 1 -52.06 -2.93 22.52
CA LEU A 1 -51.40 -2.48 21.27
C LEU A 1 -50.11 -1.67 21.58
N ALA A 2 -50.18 -0.63 22.43
CA ALA A 2 -49.01 0.22 22.76
C ALA A 2 -47.84 -0.57 23.35
N ALA A 3 -48.09 -1.51 24.28
CA ALA A 3 -47.04 -2.34 24.89
C ALA A 3 -46.31 -3.23 23.86
N VAL A 4 -47.06 -3.77 22.87
CA VAL A 4 -46.46 -4.60 21.79
C VAL A 4 -45.56 -3.75 20.89
N VAL A 5 -45.97 -2.53 20.55
CA VAL A 5 -45.18 -1.58 19.74
C VAL A 5 -43.88 -1.20 20.48
N ILE A 6 -43.97 -0.96 21.80
CA ILE A 6 -42.79 -0.66 22.62
C ILE A 6 -41.82 -1.85 22.68
N LEU A 7 -42.33 -3.07 22.85
CA LEU A 7 -41.50 -4.28 22.86
C LEU A 7 -40.81 -4.53 21.50
N ILE A 8 -41.53 -4.33 20.40
CA ILE A 8 -40.96 -4.45 19.05
C ILE A 8 -39.89 -3.36 18.85
N GLY A 9 -40.20 -2.12 19.19
CA GLY A 9 -39.25 -1.01 19.09
C GLY A 9 -37.97 -1.25 19.93
N PHE A 10 -38.14 -1.76 21.16
CA PHE A 10 -36.99 -2.14 22.01
C PHE A 10 -36.18 -3.30 21.42
N GLY A 11 -36.85 -4.32 20.87
CA GLY A 11 -36.18 -5.44 20.20
C GLY A 11 -35.36 -4.98 18.99
N ILE A 12 -35.91 -4.10 18.15
CA ILE A 12 -35.22 -3.51 17.01
C ILE A 12 -34.02 -2.68 17.50
N TYR A 13 -34.18 -1.87 18.53
CA TYR A 13 -33.10 -1.08 19.11
C TYR A 13 -31.96 -1.96 19.64
N VAL A 14 -32.27 -3.02 20.39
CA VAL A 14 -31.27 -3.97 20.90
C VAL A 14 -30.56 -4.70 19.75
N ALA A 15 -31.31 -5.11 18.72
CA ALA A 15 -30.72 -5.74 17.53
C ALA A 15 -29.75 -4.78 16.80
N TYR A 16 -30.17 -3.53 16.62
CA TYR A 16 -29.29 -2.50 16.04
C TYR A 16 -28.02 -2.27 16.87
N GLN A 17 -28.17 -2.13 18.19
CA GLN A 17 -27.04 -1.94 19.12
C GLN A 17 -26.03 -3.09 19.11
N ASN A 18 -26.46 -4.29 18.70
CA ASN A 18 -25.63 -5.50 18.58
C ASN A 18 -25.27 -5.84 17.12
N SER A 19 -25.65 -5.01 16.15
CA SER A 19 -25.23 -5.15 14.75
C SER A 19 -23.79 -4.67 14.53
N TYR A 20 -23.22 -5.00 13.37
CA TYR A 20 -21.94 -4.45 12.94
C TYR A 20 -21.88 -2.93 13.11
N THR A 21 -22.84 -2.23 12.51
CA THR A 21 -22.92 -0.75 12.57
C THR A 21 -23.07 -0.22 13.99
N GLY A 22 -23.85 -0.90 14.83
CA GLY A 22 -24.02 -0.53 16.24
C GLY A 22 -22.72 -0.67 17.04
N MET A 23 -21.97 -1.76 16.81
CA MET A 23 -20.66 -1.95 17.43
C MET A 23 -19.63 -0.94 16.93
N LEU A 24 -19.56 -0.73 15.62
CA LEU A 24 -18.68 0.27 14.99
C LEU A 24 -18.91 1.67 15.60
N LYS A 25 -20.17 2.10 15.70
CA LYS A 25 -20.52 3.41 16.30
C LYS A 25 -20.09 3.52 17.77
N LYS A 26 -20.19 2.42 18.54
CA LYS A 26 -19.71 2.40 19.94
C LYS A 26 -18.21 2.45 20.00
N GLY A 27 -17.51 1.75 19.09
CA GLY A 27 -16.06 1.79 18.97
C GLY A 27 -15.55 3.21 18.75
N TYR A 28 -16.02 3.88 17.70
CA TYR A 28 -15.61 5.26 17.41
C TYR A 28 -15.95 6.26 18.52
N ARG A 29 -17.09 6.07 19.21
CA ARG A 29 -17.38 6.90 20.38
C ARG A 29 -16.35 6.70 21.49
N ALA A 30 -15.99 5.45 21.77
CA ALA A 30 -14.99 5.12 22.79
C ALA A 30 -13.59 5.66 22.42
N VAL A 31 -13.20 5.64 21.11
CA VAL A 31 -11.97 6.30 20.63
C VAL A 31 -12.00 7.78 20.95
N ASN A 32 -13.08 8.49 20.61
CA ASN A 32 -13.22 9.92 20.90
C ASN A 32 -13.18 10.25 22.41
N GLU A 33 -13.63 9.31 23.25
CA GLU A 33 -13.57 9.40 24.72
C GLU A 33 -12.22 8.93 25.29
N LYS A 34 -11.29 8.46 24.41
CA LYS A 34 -9.98 7.87 24.73
C LYS A 34 -10.07 6.61 25.61
N GLU A 35 -11.19 5.91 25.54
CA GLU A 35 -11.43 4.63 26.18
C GLU A 35 -10.97 3.48 25.27
N TYR A 36 -9.67 3.41 24.95
CA TYR A 36 -9.12 2.54 23.91
C TYR A 36 -9.41 1.05 24.11
N MET A 37 -9.33 0.54 25.36
CA MET A 37 -9.69 -0.86 25.66
C MET A 37 -11.17 -1.17 25.38
N ALA A 38 -12.07 -0.20 25.58
CA ALA A 38 -13.47 -0.35 25.26
C ALA A 38 -13.71 -0.26 23.74
N ALA A 39 -13.01 0.64 23.07
CA ALA A 39 -13.06 0.79 21.62
C ALA A 39 -12.62 -0.49 20.91
N GLU A 40 -11.44 -1.03 21.25
CA GLU A 40 -10.92 -2.31 20.73
C GLU A 40 -11.97 -3.44 20.86
N LYS A 41 -12.53 -3.62 22.05
CA LYS A 41 -13.58 -4.63 22.27
C LYS A 41 -14.82 -4.45 21.39
N TYR A 42 -15.18 -3.22 21.05
CA TYR A 42 -16.32 -2.98 20.14
C TYR A 42 -15.93 -3.26 18.69
N PHE A 43 -14.74 -2.89 18.24
CA PHE A 43 -14.27 -3.20 16.90
C PHE A 43 -14.06 -4.70 16.70
N ASP A 44 -13.50 -5.42 17.66
CA ASP A 44 -13.40 -6.88 17.62
C ASP A 44 -14.76 -7.55 17.46
N ARG A 45 -15.76 -7.08 18.21
CA ARG A 45 -17.13 -7.57 18.06
C ARG A 45 -17.74 -7.25 16.70
N ALA A 46 -17.40 -6.11 16.10
CA ALA A 46 -17.81 -5.77 14.74
C ALA A 46 -17.15 -6.72 13.74
N ILE A 47 -15.86 -7.00 13.85
CA ILE A 47 -15.13 -7.95 13.01
C ILE A 47 -15.73 -9.36 13.10
N ILE A 48 -16.09 -9.82 14.29
CA ILE A 48 -16.78 -11.11 14.48
C ILE A 48 -18.14 -11.14 13.74
N LYS A 49 -18.82 -10.00 13.60
CA LYS A 49 -20.09 -9.92 12.85
C LYS A 49 -19.89 -9.95 11.34
N ASP A 50 -18.89 -9.27 10.85
CA ASP A 50 -18.55 -9.22 9.43
C ASP A 50 -17.07 -8.82 9.25
N LYS A 51 -16.24 -9.82 9.10
CA LYS A 51 -14.80 -9.63 8.91
C LYS A 51 -14.41 -9.08 7.54
N SER A 52 -15.34 -9.14 6.56
CA SER A 52 -15.05 -8.68 5.20
C SER A 52 -15.08 -7.15 5.04
N ARG A 53 -15.53 -6.44 6.06
CA ARG A 53 -15.66 -4.98 6.04
C ARG A 53 -14.45 -4.32 6.69
N PRO A 54 -13.81 -3.34 6.02
CA PRO A 54 -12.60 -2.71 6.52
C PRO A 54 -12.84 -1.76 7.70
N ASP A 55 -14.05 -1.17 7.85
CA ASP A 55 -14.31 -0.08 8.80
C ASP A 55 -13.87 -0.38 10.25
N ALA A 56 -13.99 -1.63 10.70
CA ALA A 56 -13.61 -1.99 12.07
C ALA A 56 -12.09 -2.13 12.23
N TYR A 57 -11.38 -2.56 11.20
CA TYR A 57 -9.91 -2.58 11.18
C TYR A 57 -9.35 -1.15 11.10
N VAL A 58 -9.99 -0.27 10.32
CA VAL A 58 -9.66 1.18 10.31
C VAL A 58 -9.80 1.74 11.73
N GLY A 59 -10.91 1.45 12.43
CA GLY A 59 -11.09 1.89 13.80
C GLY A 59 -10.07 1.33 14.79
N LEU A 60 -9.63 0.07 14.61
CA LEU A 60 -8.53 -0.49 15.41
C LEU A 60 -7.21 0.23 15.13
N ALA A 61 -6.89 0.47 13.85
CA ALA A 61 -5.68 1.19 13.47
C ALA A 61 -5.66 2.63 14.02
N GLU A 62 -6.81 3.33 14.05
CA GLU A 62 -6.93 4.66 14.65
C GLU A 62 -6.56 4.67 16.14
N ILE A 63 -6.84 3.59 16.90
CA ILE A 63 -6.43 3.48 18.31
C ILE A 63 -4.91 3.53 18.43
N TYR A 64 -4.19 2.83 17.56
CA TYR A 64 -2.72 2.82 17.54
C TYR A 64 -2.16 4.17 17.09
N LEU A 65 -2.75 4.77 16.05
CA LEU A 65 -2.34 6.10 15.56
C LEU A 65 -2.51 7.19 16.62
N ASP A 66 -3.60 7.16 17.41
CA ASP A 66 -3.81 8.08 18.53
C ASP A 66 -2.73 7.94 19.62
N GLN A 67 -2.10 6.79 19.69
CA GLN A 67 -0.98 6.49 20.60
C GLN A 67 0.39 6.72 19.98
N ASN A 68 0.45 7.24 18.72
CA ASN A 68 1.64 7.41 17.90
C ASN A 68 2.36 6.08 17.58
N ASP A 69 1.62 4.99 17.54
CA ASP A 69 2.09 3.65 17.18
C ASP A 69 1.68 3.31 15.75
N THR A 70 2.46 3.82 14.79
CA THR A 70 2.20 3.60 13.36
C THR A 70 2.42 2.14 12.97
N ASP A 71 3.37 1.46 13.61
CA ASP A 71 3.67 0.05 13.34
C ASP A 71 2.53 -0.84 13.82
N GLY A 72 1.97 -0.58 15.00
CA GLY A 72 0.78 -1.28 15.48
C GLY A 72 -0.45 -1.06 14.59
N ALA A 73 -0.62 0.15 14.03
CA ALA A 73 -1.68 0.42 13.07
C ALA A 73 -1.48 -0.37 11.76
N GLU A 74 -0.25 -0.48 11.27
CA GLU A 74 0.11 -1.30 10.10
C GLU A 74 -0.20 -2.78 10.33
N ASP A 75 0.21 -3.33 11.46
CA ASP A 75 -0.01 -4.73 11.83
C ASP A 75 -1.50 -5.13 11.79
N VAL A 76 -2.41 -4.20 12.11
CA VAL A 76 -3.86 -4.44 12.01
C VAL A 76 -4.26 -4.75 10.56
N TYR A 77 -3.79 -3.97 9.59
CA TYR A 77 -4.12 -4.18 8.17
C TYR A 77 -3.45 -5.44 7.62
N LEU A 78 -2.16 -5.63 7.90
CA LEU A 78 -1.40 -6.78 7.40
C LEU A 78 -1.97 -8.10 7.92
N SER A 79 -2.30 -8.19 9.22
CA SER A 79 -2.94 -9.37 9.80
C SER A 79 -4.32 -9.63 9.20
N ALA A 80 -5.09 -8.58 8.88
CA ALA A 80 -6.39 -8.73 8.24
C ALA A 80 -6.25 -9.25 6.80
N ILE A 81 -5.28 -8.74 6.03
CA ILE A 81 -4.98 -9.17 4.66
C ILE A 81 -4.47 -10.62 4.65
N GLU A 82 -3.56 -11.00 5.57
CA GLU A 82 -3.06 -12.37 5.70
C GLU A 82 -4.20 -13.38 5.84
N THR A 83 -5.23 -13.05 6.63
CA THR A 83 -6.40 -13.92 6.80
C THR A 83 -7.42 -13.84 5.68
N GLN A 84 -7.37 -12.81 4.83
CA GLN A 84 -8.31 -12.52 3.75
C GLN A 84 -7.57 -11.95 2.52
N PRO A 85 -6.67 -12.73 1.89
CA PRO A 85 -5.77 -12.24 0.84
C PRO A 85 -6.47 -11.84 -0.47
N THR A 86 -7.76 -12.15 -0.62
CA THR A 86 -8.56 -11.76 -1.78
C THR A 86 -9.55 -10.63 -1.49
N ASN A 87 -9.41 -9.95 -0.34
CA ASN A 87 -10.35 -8.91 0.06
C ASN A 87 -9.88 -7.52 -0.42
N GLU A 88 -10.34 -7.13 -1.61
CA GLU A 88 -10.04 -5.83 -2.25
C GLU A 88 -10.18 -4.63 -1.31
N LYS A 89 -11.19 -4.65 -0.42
CA LYS A 89 -11.46 -3.53 0.49
C LYS A 89 -10.41 -3.38 1.59
N LEU A 90 -9.80 -4.49 2.03
CA LEU A 90 -8.71 -4.44 3.01
C LEU A 90 -7.44 -3.90 2.37
N TYR A 91 -7.13 -4.30 1.13
CA TYR A 91 -6.01 -3.73 0.39
C TYR A 91 -6.20 -2.22 0.18
N GLN A 92 -7.39 -1.79 -0.26
CA GLN A 92 -7.67 -0.36 -0.40
C GLN A 92 -7.49 0.39 0.92
N ALA A 93 -7.98 -0.15 2.04
CA ALA A 93 -7.84 0.49 3.35
C ALA A 93 -6.36 0.56 3.82
N ALA A 94 -5.56 -0.47 3.55
CA ALA A 94 -4.13 -0.45 3.82
C ALA A 94 -3.38 0.55 2.93
N ILE A 95 -3.74 0.64 1.65
CA ILE A 95 -3.20 1.64 0.73
C ILE A 95 -3.52 3.06 1.22
N ASP A 96 -4.77 3.33 1.57
CA ASP A 96 -5.20 4.63 2.09
C ASP A 96 -4.40 5.01 3.34
N PHE A 97 -4.22 4.06 4.27
CA PHE A 97 -3.38 4.24 5.47
C PHE A 97 -1.92 4.59 5.11
N TYR A 98 -1.28 3.87 4.19
CA TYR A 98 0.09 4.17 3.79
C TYR A 98 0.22 5.53 3.09
N MET A 99 -0.75 5.90 2.27
CA MET A 99 -0.77 7.20 1.60
C MET A 99 -0.96 8.35 2.60
N GLU A 100 -1.86 8.20 3.59
CA GLU A 100 -2.10 9.18 4.65
C GLU A 100 -0.87 9.34 5.58
N THR A 101 -0.20 8.25 5.89
CA THR A 101 1.02 8.23 6.72
C THR A 101 2.30 8.56 5.94
N LYS A 102 2.20 8.85 4.62
CA LYS A 102 3.30 9.23 3.73
C LYS A 102 4.37 8.14 3.58
N GLN A 103 3.92 6.91 3.42
CA GLN A 103 4.74 5.71 3.22
C GLN A 103 4.41 5.02 1.87
N PRO A 104 4.48 5.73 0.71
CA PRO A 104 4.09 5.17 -0.59
C PRO A 104 4.93 3.96 -1.01
N GLU A 105 6.17 3.83 -0.50
CA GLU A 105 7.02 2.67 -0.73
C GLU A 105 6.43 1.37 -0.15
N LYS A 106 5.68 1.46 0.93
CA LYS A 106 4.99 0.30 1.52
C LYS A 106 3.79 -0.15 0.69
N VAL A 107 3.17 0.75 -0.08
CA VAL A 107 2.14 0.38 -1.06
C VAL A 107 2.74 -0.53 -2.13
N ALA A 108 3.92 -0.17 -2.65
CA ALA A 108 4.61 -0.98 -3.64
C ALA A 108 4.87 -2.40 -3.11
N SER A 109 5.46 -2.52 -1.90
CA SER A 109 5.73 -3.81 -1.26
C SER A 109 4.46 -4.63 -1.03
N LEU A 110 3.38 -3.98 -0.55
CA LEU A 110 2.09 -4.65 -0.31
C LEU A 110 1.51 -5.25 -1.61
N LEU A 111 1.62 -4.53 -2.73
CA LEU A 111 1.07 -4.98 -4.01
C LEU A 111 2.00 -5.96 -4.75
N GLU A 112 3.32 -5.90 -4.52
CA GLU A 112 4.28 -6.88 -5.02
C GLU A 112 4.02 -8.28 -4.43
N ASP A 113 3.63 -8.34 -3.16
CA ASP A 113 3.29 -9.59 -2.45
C ASP A 113 1.86 -10.09 -2.74
N CYS A 114 1.04 -9.33 -3.49
CA CYS A 114 -0.34 -9.69 -3.79
C CYS A 114 -0.42 -10.64 -4.99
N GLU A 115 -0.96 -11.85 -4.77
CA GLU A 115 -1.12 -12.89 -5.80
C GLU A 115 -2.52 -12.90 -6.45
N ASP A 116 -3.48 -12.08 -5.99
CA ASP A 116 -4.86 -12.09 -6.49
C ASP A 116 -5.08 -11.03 -7.57
N ASP A 117 -5.35 -11.49 -8.79
CA ASP A 117 -5.55 -10.63 -9.97
C ASP A 117 -6.74 -9.66 -9.82
N ASN A 118 -7.79 -10.02 -9.06
CA ASN A 118 -8.95 -9.14 -8.87
C ASN A 118 -8.59 -8.00 -7.91
N VAL A 119 -7.82 -8.31 -6.86
CA VAL A 119 -7.27 -7.28 -5.97
C VAL A 119 -6.40 -6.32 -6.77
N LEU A 120 -5.41 -6.81 -7.52
CA LEU A 120 -4.52 -5.97 -8.34
C LEU A 120 -5.30 -5.14 -9.36
N ALA A 121 -6.32 -5.71 -10.00
CA ALA A 121 -7.18 -4.98 -10.92
C ALA A 121 -7.99 -3.87 -10.21
N SER A 122 -8.48 -4.11 -8.98
CA SER A 122 -9.29 -3.15 -8.23
C SER A 122 -8.48 -1.93 -7.75
N VAL A 123 -7.17 -2.10 -7.57
CA VAL A 123 -6.22 -1.06 -7.12
C VAL A 123 -5.17 -0.73 -8.18
N SER A 124 -5.46 -1.00 -9.44
CA SER A 124 -4.49 -0.88 -10.56
C SER A 124 -3.83 0.50 -10.69
N GLU A 125 -4.49 1.57 -10.24
CA GLU A 125 -3.91 2.92 -10.24
C GLU A 125 -2.73 3.09 -9.26
N TYR A 126 -2.56 2.16 -8.33
CA TYR A 126 -1.45 2.14 -7.36
C TYR A 126 -0.33 1.16 -7.76
N VAL A 127 -0.60 0.25 -8.69
CA VAL A 127 0.42 -0.68 -9.20
C VAL A 127 1.47 0.12 -9.98
N CYS A 128 2.74 -0.15 -9.70
CA CYS A 128 3.87 0.49 -10.38
C CYS A 128 4.88 -0.57 -10.80
N GLU A 129 4.89 -0.88 -12.09
CA GLU A 129 5.80 -1.85 -12.67
C GLU A 129 7.21 -1.29 -12.78
N ALA A 130 8.20 -2.16 -12.60
CA ALA A 130 9.61 -1.79 -12.72
C ALA A 130 9.97 -1.42 -14.16
N PRO A 131 10.97 -0.53 -14.38
CA PRO A 131 11.39 -0.15 -15.72
C PRO A 131 12.14 -1.26 -16.45
N GLU A 132 12.08 -1.23 -17.78
CA GLU A 132 12.86 -2.07 -18.67
C GLU A 132 14.07 -1.32 -19.24
N PHE A 133 15.17 -2.06 -19.46
CA PHE A 133 16.41 -1.56 -20.05
C PHE A 133 16.64 -2.15 -21.44
N LYS A 134 17.16 -1.33 -22.34
CA LYS A 134 17.66 -1.77 -23.67
C LYS A 134 18.95 -1.03 -24.00
N PRO A 135 19.99 -1.76 -24.49
CA PRO A 135 20.09 -3.22 -24.59
C PRO A 135 20.10 -3.91 -23.22
N GLU A 136 20.04 -5.23 -23.19
CA GLU A 136 20.19 -6.03 -21.98
C GLU A 136 21.58 -5.82 -21.37
N GLU A 137 21.74 -6.15 -20.08
CA GLU A 137 23.03 -6.10 -19.40
C GLU A 137 24.06 -7.03 -20.05
N GLY A 138 25.32 -6.66 -20.00
CA GLY A 138 26.38 -7.47 -20.59
C GLY A 138 27.68 -6.74 -20.90
N THR A 139 28.57 -7.44 -21.61
CA THR A 139 29.87 -6.89 -22.06
C THR A 139 29.79 -6.52 -23.54
N TYR A 140 30.20 -5.32 -23.88
CA TYR A 140 30.11 -4.73 -25.21
C TYR A 140 31.48 -4.18 -25.63
N LYS A 141 31.80 -4.32 -26.92
CA LYS A 141 33.05 -3.80 -27.52
C LYS A 141 32.88 -2.38 -28.06
N GLU A 142 31.66 -1.94 -28.16
CA GLU A 142 31.34 -0.62 -28.70
C GLU A 142 30.58 0.20 -27.67
N VAL A 143 30.61 1.50 -27.82
CA VAL A 143 29.79 2.46 -27.06
C VAL A 143 28.32 2.00 -27.02
N GLN A 144 27.72 2.04 -25.86
CA GLN A 144 26.31 1.69 -25.68
C GLN A 144 25.48 2.89 -25.30
N GLU A 145 24.29 2.93 -25.86
CA GLU A 145 23.25 3.92 -25.55
C GLU A 145 22.10 3.20 -24.83
N ILE A 146 21.99 3.39 -23.52
CA ILE A 146 21.06 2.67 -22.67
C ILE A 146 19.73 3.42 -22.60
N THR A 147 18.68 2.83 -23.14
CA THR A 147 17.30 3.31 -23.01
C THR A 147 16.63 2.66 -21.81
N ILE A 148 15.89 3.46 -21.05
CA ILE A 148 15.03 2.99 -19.95
C ILE A 148 13.60 3.37 -20.28
N SER A 149 12.69 2.40 -20.23
CA SER A 149 11.27 2.58 -20.53
C SER A 149 10.37 1.92 -19.50
N SER A 150 9.11 2.30 -19.45
CA SER A 150 8.09 1.68 -18.59
C SER A 150 6.73 1.78 -19.24
N ASP A 151 5.90 0.76 -19.03
CA ASP A 151 4.49 0.78 -19.38
C ASP A 151 3.63 1.50 -18.31
N THR A 152 4.17 1.68 -17.10
CA THR A 152 3.54 2.49 -16.06
C THR A 152 3.68 3.98 -16.38
N GLU A 153 2.58 4.72 -16.38
CA GLU A 153 2.58 6.17 -16.52
C GLU A 153 3.22 6.83 -15.29
N GLY A 154 4.34 7.53 -15.49
CA GLY A 154 5.09 8.11 -14.39
C GLY A 154 6.43 8.69 -14.82
N GLU A 155 7.32 8.87 -13.85
CA GLU A 155 8.66 9.40 -14.05
C GLU A 155 9.69 8.33 -13.70
N ILE A 156 10.72 8.18 -14.56
CA ILE A 156 11.83 7.26 -14.32
C ILE A 156 12.98 8.04 -13.65
N TYR A 157 13.52 7.44 -12.58
CA TYR A 157 14.71 7.95 -11.88
C TYR A 157 15.78 6.87 -11.85
N TYR A 158 17.05 7.27 -12.01
CA TYR A 158 18.18 6.33 -12.05
C TYR A 158 19.40 6.86 -11.31
N THR A 159 20.32 5.94 -10.95
CA THR A 159 21.67 6.20 -10.43
C THR A 159 22.69 5.38 -11.20
N THR A 160 23.96 5.79 -11.13
CA THR A 160 25.10 5.08 -11.73
C THR A 160 26.26 4.90 -10.72
N ASP A 161 25.98 5.09 -9.44
CA ASP A 161 26.95 5.04 -8.34
C ASP A 161 26.71 3.87 -7.37
N GLY A 162 25.81 2.95 -7.74
CA GLY A 162 25.46 1.77 -6.93
C GLY A 162 24.45 2.05 -5.81
N THR A 163 23.97 3.29 -5.67
CA THR A 163 22.91 3.62 -4.70
C THR A 163 21.52 3.40 -5.30
N ASP A 164 20.54 3.07 -4.46
CA ASP A 164 19.15 2.96 -4.91
C ASP A 164 18.59 4.34 -5.23
N PRO A 165 18.02 4.52 -6.43
CA PRO A 165 17.40 5.78 -6.82
C PRO A 165 16.09 6.02 -6.06
N THR A 166 15.82 7.29 -5.76
CA THR A 166 14.55 7.78 -5.31
C THR A 166 14.20 9.02 -6.15
N ALA A 167 12.95 9.50 -6.08
CA ALA A 167 12.56 10.77 -6.71
C ALA A 167 13.39 11.97 -6.23
N LYS A 168 14.04 11.86 -5.05
CA LYS A 168 14.88 12.93 -4.46
C LYS A 168 16.35 12.80 -4.78
N THR A 169 16.88 11.57 -4.86
CA THR A 169 18.31 11.28 -4.98
C THR A 169 18.71 10.82 -6.39
N GLY A 170 17.78 10.18 -7.11
CA GLY A 170 18.02 9.73 -8.47
C GLY A 170 17.99 10.89 -9.49
N LYS A 171 18.68 10.69 -10.60
CA LYS A 171 18.56 11.56 -11.77
C LYS A 171 17.28 11.20 -12.52
N LYS A 172 16.48 12.22 -12.88
CA LYS A 172 15.33 12.01 -13.74
C LYS A 172 15.78 11.62 -15.14
N TYR A 173 15.33 10.47 -15.63
CA TYR A 173 15.61 10.00 -16.97
C TYR A 173 14.86 10.83 -18.00
N LYS A 174 15.58 11.36 -18.99
CA LYS A 174 15.01 12.20 -20.07
C LYS A 174 15.50 11.79 -21.45
N GLU A 175 16.68 11.21 -21.52
CA GLU A 175 17.36 10.81 -22.74
C GLU A 175 18.22 9.58 -22.48
N PRO A 176 18.56 8.78 -23.49
CA PRO A 176 19.41 7.60 -23.32
C PRO A 176 20.72 7.90 -22.63
N ILE A 177 21.18 6.94 -21.80
CA ILE A 177 22.44 7.05 -21.06
C ILE A 177 23.56 6.52 -21.95
N LEU A 178 24.50 7.38 -22.30
CA LEU A 178 25.63 7.02 -23.14
C LEU A 178 26.80 6.50 -22.31
N LEU A 179 27.24 5.26 -22.58
CA LEU A 179 28.40 4.62 -21.98
C LEU A 179 29.55 4.59 -22.99
N GLU A 180 30.41 5.60 -22.95
CA GLU A 180 31.54 5.79 -23.89
C GLU A 180 32.87 5.30 -23.36
N LYS A 181 32.99 5.17 -22.03
CA LYS A 181 34.28 4.84 -21.40
C LYS A 181 34.39 3.34 -21.13
N GLU A 182 35.57 2.80 -21.38
CA GLU A 182 35.90 1.45 -20.95
C GLU A 182 35.75 1.31 -19.43
N GLY A 183 35.22 0.17 -19.02
CA GLY A 183 34.94 -0.16 -17.63
C GLY A 183 33.51 -0.64 -17.39
N THR A 184 33.20 -0.91 -16.13
CA THR A 184 31.90 -1.44 -15.71
C THR A 184 31.06 -0.35 -15.07
N THR A 185 29.81 -0.23 -15.51
CA THR A 185 28.82 0.69 -14.94
C THR A 185 27.60 -0.09 -14.52
N GLU A 186 27.20 0.03 -13.26
CA GLU A 186 25.92 -0.44 -12.75
C GLU A 186 24.92 0.72 -12.84
N ILE A 187 23.77 0.49 -13.47
CA ILE A 187 22.66 1.44 -13.55
C ILE A 187 21.51 0.86 -12.77
N ARG A 188 21.04 1.60 -11.77
CA ARG A 188 19.84 1.26 -10.99
C ARG A 188 18.73 2.23 -11.35
N ALA A 189 17.50 1.74 -11.53
CA ALA A 189 16.38 2.59 -11.87
C ALA A 189 15.09 2.15 -11.19
N ILE A 190 14.19 3.13 -11.01
CA ILE A 190 12.80 2.98 -10.58
C ILE A 190 11.90 3.80 -11.48
N VAL A 191 10.63 3.42 -11.51
CA VAL A 191 9.52 4.27 -11.94
C VAL A 191 8.85 4.84 -10.70
N VAL A 192 8.38 6.07 -10.77
CA VAL A 192 7.47 6.66 -9.76
C VAL A 192 6.20 7.02 -10.50
N ASN A 193 5.10 6.33 -10.20
CA ASN A 193 3.84 6.53 -10.91
C ASN A 193 3.17 7.87 -10.55
N MET A 194 2.05 8.18 -11.20
CA MET A 194 1.32 9.44 -10.98
C MET A 194 0.75 9.62 -9.56
N LYS A 195 0.67 8.55 -8.79
CA LYS A 195 0.28 8.57 -7.36
C LYS A 195 1.48 8.80 -6.42
N GLY A 196 2.70 8.85 -6.97
CA GLY A 196 3.93 8.97 -6.18
C GLY A 196 4.44 7.65 -5.60
N ILE A 197 3.95 6.52 -6.08
CA ILE A 197 4.35 5.18 -5.64
C ILE A 197 5.54 4.73 -6.48
N PRO A 198 6.67 4.37 -5.86
CA PRO A 198 7.84 3.86 -6.56
C PRO A 198 7.62 2.40 -6.96
N SER A 199 8.23 1.99 -8.06
CA SER A 199 8.42 0.57 -8.41
C SER A 199 9.53 -0.07 -7.59
N GLY A 200 9.68 -1.39 -7.68
CA GLY A 200 10.91 -2.08 -7.31
C GLY A 200 12.12 -1.52 -8.06
N VAL A 201 13.30 -1.61 -7.44
CA VAL A 201 14.58 -1.20 -8.06
C VAL A 201 15.05 -2.28 -9.01
N ILE A 202 15.28 -1.93 -10.27
CA ILE A 202 15.98 -2.78 -11.23
C ILE A 202 17.43 -2.31 -11.35
N SER A 203 18.35 -3.27 -11.30
CA SER A 203 19.79 -3.05 -11.49
C SER A 203 20.27 -3.79 -12.74
N GLN A 204 21.00 -3.10 -13.61
CA GLN A 204 21.62 -3.66 -14.80
C GLN A 204 23.10 -3.24 -14.87
N THR A 205 23.96 -4.18 -15.23
CA THR A 205 25.42 -3.98 -15.28
C THR A 205 25.95 -4.07 -16.70
N TYR A 206 26.63 -3.02 -17.14
CA TYR A 206 27.22 -2.91 -18.48
C TYR A 206 28.74 -2.77 -18.39
N THR A 207 29.46 -3.55 -19.18
CA THR A 207 30.93 -3.46 -19.30
C THR A 207 31.28 -3.09 -20.73
N ILE A 208 32.07 -2.02 -20.92
CA ILE A 208 32.62 -1.61 -22.22
C ILE A 208 34.11 -2.01 -22.24
N GLU A 209 34.55 -2.78 -23.27
CA GLU A 209 35.93 -3.29 -23.50
C GLU A 209 36.56 -2.68 -24.75
#